data_b0f40f6f5666ffc3ec9fdf89e601bbb2
#
_entry.id   b0f40f6f5666ffc3ec9fdf89e601bbb2
#
_cell.length_a   1.000
_cell.length_b   1.000
_cell.length_c   1.000
_cell.angle_alpha   90.00
_cell.angle_beta   90.00
_cell.angle_gamma   90.00
#
_symmetry.space_group_name_H-M   'P 1'
#
loop_
_entity.id
_entity.type
_entity.pdbx_description
1 polymer ?
#
loop_
_entity_poly.entity_id
_entity_poly.type
_entity_poly.pdbx_seq_one_letter_code
_entity_poly.pdbx_strand_id
1 'polypeptide(L)'
;MTSRLSSNNKKKRILFVDDEPDLTSLIKKALESAGFSVNVFNNSADALRDFKPHFYDFVMLDIVMPKMDGFSLYKELQKVDPDVKVCFLTASEKYREGLREGEYQTLSKALFIQKPVSIKKLIKEIHRRIDSTG
;
A
#
# COMPACT_ATOMS: atom_id res chain seq x y z
N MET A 1 8.30 32.72 -0.21
CA MET A 1 8.86 31.85 0.79
C MET A 1 7.95 30.69 1.14
N THR A 2 6.76 30.99 1.49
CA THR A 2 5.81 29.94 1.84
C THR A 2 5.51 29.01 0.67
N SER A 3 5.46 29.55 -0.55
CA SER A 3 5.18 28.71 -1.71
C SER A 3 6.29 27.67 -1.92
N ARG A 4 7.52 28.05 -1.67
CA ARG A 4 8.61 27.11 -1.78
C ARG A 4 8.49 26.02 -0.73
N LEU A 5 8.13 26.42 0.49
CA LEU A 5 7.93 25.44 1.54
C LEU A 5 6.81 24.49 1.23
N SER A 6 5.72 24.97 0.64
CA SER A 6 4.61 24.10 0.33
C SER A 6 4.98 23.06 -0.72
N SER A 7 5.80 23.43 -1.71
CA SER A 7 6.21 22.43 -2.71
C SER A 7 7.16 21.40 -2.11
N ASN A 8 8.02 21.82 -1.18
CA ASN A 8 8.96 20.91 -0.53
C ASN A 8 8.29 20.05 0.55
N ASN A 9 7.17 20.54 1.07
CA ASN A 9 6.47 19.86 2.15
C ASN A 9 5.21 19.14 1.68
N LYS A 10 5.16 18.85 0.39
CA LYS A 10 4.05 18.12 -0.17
C LYS A 10 3.99 16.75 0.48
N LYS A 11 2.81 16.42 1.00
CA LYS A 11 2.62 15.14 1.68
C LYS A 11 2.74 13.99 0.72
N LYS A 12 3.36 12.91 1.17
CA LYS A 12 3.36 11.67 0.41
C LYS A 12 1.97 11.06 0.45
N ARG A 13 1.53 10.54 -0.67
CA ARG A 13 0.19 10.00 -0.82
C ARG A 13 0.23 8.48 -0.78
N ILE A 14 -0.60 7.94 0.10
CA ILE A 14 -0.68 6.49 0.32
C ILE A 14 -2.08 6.01 0.01
N LEU A 15 -2.17 4.89 -0.70
CA LEU A 15 -3.42 4.16 -0.89
C LEU A 15 -3.35 2.92 -0.03
N PHE A 16 -4.41 2.67 0.74
CA PHE A 16 -4.50 1.44 1.54
C PHE A 16 -5.82 0.74 1.24
N VAL A 17 -5.74 -0.52 0.83
CA VAL A 17 -6.91 -1.33 0.50
C VAL A 17 -6.94 -2.56 1.39
N ASP A 18 -8.01 -2.68 2.17
CA ASP A 18 -8.19 -3.79 3.10
C ASP A 18 -9.69 -3.88 3.39
N ASP A 19 -10.23 -5.10 3.42
CA ASP A 19 -11.66 -5.28 3.58
C ASP A 19 -12.17 -5.09 5.02
N GLU A 20 -11.30 -4.74 5.96
CA GLU A 20 -11.67 -4.47 7.34
C GLU A 20 -11.78 -2.96 7.59
N PRO A 21 -13.00 -2.39 7.67
CA PRO A 21 -13.14 -0.93 7.83
C PRO A 21 -12.52 -0.38 9.10
N ASP A 22 -12.57 -1.14 10.19
CA ASP A 22 -11.97 -0.68 11.44
C ASP A 22 -10.47 -0.54 11.31
N LEU A 23 -9.83 -1.45 10.60
CA LEU A 23 -8.40 -1.43 10.39
C LEU A 23 -8.00 -0.27 9.48
N THR A 24 -8.70 -0.09 8.37
CA THR A 24 -8.37 1.00 7.44
C THR A 24 -8.56 2.36 8.11
N SER A 25 -9.59 2.50 8.93
CA SER A 25 -9.84 3.74 9.66
C SER A 25 -8.72 4.02 10.66
N LEU A 26 -8.30 3.01 11.40
CA LEU A 26 -7.23 3.15 12.39
C LEU A 26 -5.91 3.53 11.72
N ILE A 27 -5.54 2.81 10.68
CA ILE A 27 -4.28 3.05 9.99
C ILE A 27 -4.29 4.40 9.29
N LYS A 28 -5.41 4.79 8.68
CA LYS A 28 -5.53 6.10 8.06
C LYS A 28 -5.24 7.21 9.05
N LYS A 29 -5.87 7.16 10.23
CA LYS A 29 -5.65 8.17 11.26
C LYS A 29 -4.20 8.22 11.70
N ALA A 30 -3.60 7.06 11.92
CA ALA A 30 -2.22 7.00 12.37
C ALA A 30 -1.25 7.55 11.34
N LEU A 31 -1.43 7.19 10.08
CA LEU A 31 -0.56 7.66 9.01
C LEU A 31 -0.76 9.15 8.74
N GLU A 32 -1.98 9.64 8.81
CA GLU A 32 -2.22 11.06 8.65
C GLU A 32 -1.58 11.86 9.77
N SER A 33 -1.60 11.33 10.99
CA SER A 33 -0.90 11.97 12.11
C SER A 33 0.60 11.99 11.90
N ALA A 34 1.12 11.05 11.13
CA ALA A 34 2.55 11.00 10.81
C ALA A 34 2.92 11.85 9.59
N GLY A 35 1.96 12.55 9.00
CA GLY A 35 2.24 13.49 7.92
C GLY A 35 1.93 12.98 6.52
N PHE A 36 1.30 11.82 6.38
CA PHE A 36 0.92 11.29 5.08
C PHE A 36 -0.49 11.74 4.69
N SER A 37 -0.76 11.72 3.39
CA SER A 37 -2.11 11.87 2.87
C SER A 37 -2.58 10.46 2.50
N VAL A 38 -3.72 10.00 3.05
CA VAL A 38 -4.10 8.60 2.93
C VAL A 38 -5.52 8.46 2.38
N ASN A 39 -5.66 7.65 1.35
CA ASN A 39 -6.95 7.23 0.85
C ASN A 39 -7.11 5.74 1.16
N VAL A 40 -8.27 5.35 1.65
CA VAL A 40 -8.54 3.95 1.98
C VAL A 40 -9.76 3.45 1.22
N PHE A 41 -9.72 2.19 0.85
CA PHE A 41 -10.85 1.50 0.25
C PHE A 41 -11.00 0.15 0.92
N ASN A 42 -12.25 -0.30 1.04
CA ASN A 42 -12.53 -1.57 1.70
C ASN A 42 -12.90 -2.69 0.73
N ASN A 43 -12.70 -2.44 -0.55
CA ASN A 43 -12.83 -3.47 -1.58
C ASN A 43 -12.00 -3.09 -2.80
N SER A 44 -11.64 -4.10 -3.56
CA SER A 44 -10.76 -3.92 -4.71
C SER A 44 -11.42 -3.17 -5.86
N ALA A 45 -12.71 -3.40 -6.07
CA ALA A 45 -13.42 -2.78 -7.19
C ALA A 45 -13.43 -1.26 -7.07
N ASP A 46 -13.73 -0.75 -5.86
CA ASP A 46 -13.74 0.69 -5.63
C ASP A 46 -12.34 1.29 -5.74
N ALA A 47 -11.36 0.58 -5.23
CA ALA A 47 -9.97 1.03 -5.30
C ALA A 47 -9.52 1.15 -6.75
N LEU A 48 -9.81 0.14 -7.56
CA LEU A 48 -9.42 0.15 -8.97
C LEU A 48 -10.14 1.23 -9.76
N ARG A 49 -11.44 1.40 -9.51
CA ARG A 49 -12.23 2.42 -10.21
C ARG A 49 -11.66 3.82 -9.97
N ASP A 50 -11.27 4.12 -8.75
CA ASP A 50 -10.83 5.45 -8.37
C ASP A 50 -9.31 5.65 -8.42
N PHE A 51 -8.58 4.61 -8.79
CA PHE A 51 -7.12 4.69 -8.87
C PHE A 51 -6.68 5.61 -10.00
N LYS A 52 -5.71 6.48 -9.69
CA LYS A 52 -5.17 7.42 -10.67
C LYS A 52 -3.67 7.13 -10.87
N PRO A 53 -3.22 7.08 -12.14
CA PRO A 53 -1.79 6.83 -12.40
C PRO A 53 -0.92 7.96 -11.86
N HIS A 54 0.22 7.61 -11.34
CA HIS A 54 1.24 8.56 -10.85
C HIS A 54 0.73 9.49 -9.76
N PHE A 55 -0.34 9.10 -9.09
CA PHE A 55 -0.92 9.89 -8.00
C PHE A 55 -0.42 9.45 -6.63
N TYR A 56 -0.25 8.16 -6.43
CA TYR A 56 0.16 7.63 -5.14
C TYR A 56 1.66 7.35 -5.11
N ASP A 57 2.28 7.74 -4.00
CA ASP A 57 3.69 7.44 -3.77
C ASP A 57 3.88 6.02 -3.27
N PHE A 58 2.85 5.45 -2.66
CA PHE A 58 2.94 4.12 -2.10
C PHE A 58 1.55 3.50 -1.95
N VAL A 59 1.46 2.21 -2.21
CA VAL A 59 0.19 1.47 -2.13
C VAL A 59 0.37 0.28 -1.21
N MET A 60 -0.55 0.12 -0.26
CA MET A 60 -0.57 -1.03 0.63
C MET A 60 -1.84 -1.83 0.34
N LEU A 61 -1.68 -3.11 0.09
CA LEU A 61 -2.79 -3.99 -0.26
C LEU A 61 -2.83 -5.18 0.68
N ASP A 62 -4.01 -5.45 1.23
CA ASP A 62 -4.26 -6.72 1.89
C ASP A 62 -4.32 -7.80 0.81
N ILE A 63 -3.81 -8.98 1.12
CA ILE A 63 -3.83 -10.08 0.15
C ILE A 63 -5.20 -10.72 0.07
N VAL A 64 -5.78 -11.03 1.23
CA VAL A 64 -7.02 -11.80 1.30
C VAL A 64 -8.22 -10.87 1.34
N MET A 65 -8.87 -10.72 0.19
CA MET A 65 -10.09 -9.92 0.07
C MET A 65 -11.10 -10.66 -0.79
N PRO A 66 -12.41 -10.47 -0.54
CA PRO A 66 -13.42 -11.08 -1.37
C PRO A 66 -13.35 -10.61 -2.81
N LYS A 67 -13.74 -11.47 -3.74
CA LYS A 67 -13.89 -11.21 -5.18
C LYS A 67 -12.57 -11.01 -5.91
N MET A 68 -11.76 -10.05 -5.50
CA MET A 68 -10.47 -9.80 -6.13
C MET A 68 -9.43 -9.65 -5.03
N ASP A 69 -8.48 -10.58 -4.94
CA ASP A 69 -7.46 -10.53 -3.92
C ASP A 69 -6.41 -9.46 -4.23
N GLY A 70 -5.50 -9.24 -3.27
CA GLY A 70 -4.51 -8.18 -3.41
C GLY A 70 -3.57 -8.36 -4.59
N PHE A 71 -3.26 -9.60 -4.95
CA PHE A 71 -2.37 -9.85 -6.08
C PHE A 71 -3.04 -9.52 -7.40
N SER A 72 -4.30 -9.90 -7.54
CA SER A 72 -5.07 -9.58 -8.74
C SER A 72 -5.25 -8.07 -8.87
N LEU A 73 -5.52 -7.41 -7.75
CA LEU A 73 -5.62 -5.95 -7.75
C LEU A 73 -4.29 -5.32 -8.15
N TYR A 74 -3.18 -5.80 -7.62
CA TYR A 74 -1.85 -5.30 -7.98
C TYR A 74 -1.62 -5.38 -9.49
N LYS A 75 -1.97 -6.50 -10.10
CA LYS A 75 -1.82 -6.65 -11.57
C LYS A 75 -2.61 -5.59 -12.32
N GLU A 76 -3.84 -5.32 -11.87
CA GLU A 76 -4.66 -4.31 -12.52
C GLU A 76 -4.11 -2.90 -12.31
N LEU A 77 -3.60 -2.61 -11.11
CA LEU A 77 -3.00 -1.31 -10.85
C LEU A 77 -1.74 -1.11 -11.68
N GLN A 78 -0.95 -2.14 -11.88
CA GLN A 78 0.26 -2.06 -12.72
C GLN A 78 -0.06 -1.71 -14.17
N LYS A 79 -1.21 -2.14 -14.67
CA LYS A 79 -1.63 -1.79 -16.03
C LYS A 79 -1.88 -0.30 -16.16
N VAL A 80 -2.35 0.33 -15.07
CA VAL A 80 -2.65 1.75 -15.05
C VAL A 80 -1.39 2.56 -14.76
N ASP A 81 -0.56 2.07 -13.84
CA ASP A 81 0.67 2.75 -13.44
C ASP A 81 1.78 1.72 -13.24
N PRO A 82 2.60 1.48 -14.27
CA PRO A 82 3.69 0.49 -14.18
C PRO A 82 4.73 0.81 -13.12
N ASP A 83 4.82 2.06 -12.68
CA ASP A 83 5.82 2.47 -11.70
C ASP A 83 5.30 2.44 -10.26
N VAL A 84 4.08 1.96 -10.05
CA VAL A 84 3.47 1.97 -8.71
C VAL A 84 4.27 1.12 -7.75
N LYS A 85 4.52 1.68 -6.55
CA LYS A 85 5.20 0.95 -5.48
C LYS A 85 4.15 0.32 -4.59
N VAL A 86 4.20 -0.99 -4.45
CA VAL A 86 3.19 -1.74 -3.71
C VAL A 86 3.83 -2.56 -2.60
N CYS A 87 3.15 -2.60 -1.47
CA CYS A 87 3.49 -3.47 -0.35
C CYS A 87 2.25 -4.28 0.01
N PHE A 88 2.43 -5.56 0.24
CA PHE A 88 1.33 -6.44 0.65
C PHE A 88 1.35 -6.61 2.15
N LEU A 89 0.17 -6.47 2.78
CA LEU A 89 0.00 -6.83 4.17
C LEU A 89 -0.69 -8.18 4.24
N THR A 90 -0.16 -9.09 5.02
CA THR A 90 -0.73 -10.42 5.13
C THR A 90 -0.66 -10.95 6.55
N ALA A 91 -1.73 -11.63 6.97
CA ALA A 91 -1.79 -12.30 8.25
C ALA A 91 -1.21 -13.72 8.17
N SER A 92 -0.95 -14.22 6.97
CA SER A 92 -0.56 -15.61 6.77
C SER A 92 0.77 -15.75 6.04
N GLU A 93 1.70 -16.46 6.66
CA GLU A 93 2.97 -16.78 6.00
C GLU A 93 2.77 -17.73 4.82
N LYS A 94 1.71 -18.52 4.85
CA LYS A 94 1.42 -19.44 3.76
C LYS A 94 1.24 -18.72 2.43
N TYR A 95 0.66 -17.52 2.46
CA TYR A 95 0.52 -16.74 1.24
C TYR A 95 1.86 -16.31 0.69
N ARG A 96 2.78 -15.93 1.58
CA ARG A 96 4.12 -15.55 1.14
C ARG A 96 4.86 -16.72 0.52
N GLU A 97 4.72 -17.90 1.11
CA GLU A 97 5.38 -19.08 0.59
C GLU A 97 4.76 -19.55 -0.72
N GLY A 98 3.45 -19.51 -0.81
CA GLY A 98 2.76 -19.86 -2.06
C GLY A 98 3.14 -18.95 -3.20
N LEU A 99 3.42 -17.69 -2.89
CA LEU A 99 3.85 -16.75 -3.91
C LEU A 99 5.20 -17.08 -4.51
N ARG A 100 6.09 -17.66 -3.71
CA ARG A 100 7.42 -17.99 -4.20
C ARG A 100 7.39 -19.07 -5.26
N GLU A 101 6.33 -19.86 -5.26
CA GLU A 101 6.18 -20.97 -6.21
C GLU A 101 5.31 -20.61 -7.41
N GLY A 102 4.67 -19.43 -7.37
CA GLY A 102 3.75 -19.03 -8.41
C GLY A 102 4.27 -17.89 -9.26
N GLU A 103 3.33 -17.22 -9.92
CA GLU A 103 3.67 -16.12 -10.84
C GLU A 103 4.25 -14.90 -10.14
N TYR A 104 4.17 -14.85 -8.81
CA TYR A 104 4.67 -13.72 -8.04
C TYR A 104 6.01 -14.02 -7.37
N GLN A 105 6.66 -15.11 -7.72
CA GLN A 105 7.92 -15.48 -7.09
C GLN A 105 9.03 -14.46 -7.30
N THR A 106 8.88 -13.61 -8.29
CA THR A 106 9.85 -12.54 -8.55
C THR A 106 9.72 -11.37 -7.58
N LEU A 107 8.63 -11.31 -6.83
CA LEU A 107 8.44 -10.24 -5.86
C LEU A 107 9.37 -10.40 -4.68
N SER A 108 10.01 -9.31 -4.30
CA SER A 108 10.95 -9.30 -3.19
C SER A 108 10.23 -9.46 -1.85
N LYS A 109 10.91 -10.05 -0.87
CA LYS A 109 10.41 -10.10 0.50
C LYS A 109 10.14 -8.71 1.05
N ALA A 110 10.84 -7.71 0.53
CA ALA A 110 10.66 -6.33 0.96
C ALA A 110 9.27 -5.78 0.61
N LEU A 111 8.55 -6.45 -0.26
CA LEU A 111 7.20 -6.04 -0.64
C LEU A 111 6.12 -6.59 0.31
N PHE A 112 6.52 -7.31 1.34
CA PHE A 112 5.55 -7.93 2.27
C PHE A 112 5.74 -7.42 3.68
N ILE A 113 4.63 -7.13 4.35
CA ILE A 113 4.60 -6.80 5.77
C ILE A 113 3.60 -7.74 6.41
N GLN A 114 4.03 -8.45 7.45
CA GLN A 114 3.16 -9.39 8.13
C GLN A 114 2.29 -8.70 9.17
N LYS A 115 1.01 -9.04 9.18
CA LYS A 115 0.10 -8.61 10.24
C LYS A 115 0.22 -9.54 11.44
N PRO A 116 -0.06 -9.08 12.65
CA PRO A 116 -0.31 -7.70 13.02
C PRO A 116 0.99 -6.91 13.07
N VAL A 117 0.92 -5.63 12.72
CA VAL A 117 2.10 -4.77 12.73
C VAL A 117 1.80 -3.56 13.60
N SER A 118 2.75 -3.15 14.43
CA SER A 118 2.56 -1.94 15.21
C SER A 118 2.59 -0.73 14.28
N ILE A 119 1.87 0.31 14.65
CA ILE A 119 1.80 1.53 13.84
C ILE A 119 3.19 2.14 13.69
N LYS A 120 3.96 2.16 14.77
CA LYS A 120 5.31 2.71 14.74
C LYS A 120 6.19 1.97 13.73
N LYS A 121 6.12 0.65 13.74
CA LYS A 121 6.89 -0.17 12.81
C LYS A 121 6.40 0.02 11.38
N LEU A 122 5.09 0.13 11.19
CA LEU A 122 4.51 0.35 9.87
C LEU A 122 5.00 1.65 9.27
N ILE A 123 4.97 2.73 10.05
CA ILE A 123 5.42 4.04 9.58
C ILE A 123 6.89 3.97 9.18
N LYS A 124 7.70 3.29 9.96
CA LYS A 124 9.11 3.13 9.67
C LYS A 124 9.32 2.39 8.35
N GLU A 125 8.56 1.32 8.13
CA GLU A 125 8.66 0.54 6.89
C GLU A 125 8.20 1.33 5.68
N ILE A 126 7.17 2.15 5.84
CA ILE A 126 6.68 2.99 4.75
C ILE A 126 7.75 4.00 4.35
N HIS A 127 8.35 4.69 5.32
CA HIS A 127 9.42 5.64 5.03
C HIS A 127 10.57 4.98 4.30
N ARG A 128 10.97 3.81 4.77
CA ARG A 128 12.07 3.09 4.14
C ARG A 128 11.78 2.77 2.68
N ARG A 129 10.56 2.37 2.38
CA ARG A 129 10.18 1.99 1.03
C ARG A 129 9.95 3.18 0.10
N ILE A 130 9.33 4.23 0.61
CA ILE A 130 9.10 5.43 -0.19
C ILE A 130 10.43 6.12 -0.51
N ASP A 131 11.31 6.21 0.48
CA ASP A 131 12.57 6.91 0.31
C ASP A 131 13.61 6.10 -0.45
N SER A 132 13.33 4.83 -0.67
CA SER A 132 14.20 3.97 -1.47
C SER A 132 13.99 4.35 -2.93
N THR A 133 15.00 4.90 -3.55
CA THR A 133 14.90 5.31 -4.95
C THR A 133 15.27 4.21 -5.91
N GLY A 134 15.75 3.16 -5.37
CA GLY A 134 16.04 1.96 -6.13
C GLY A 134 16.42 2.13 -7.53
#